data_70599ad9613354763686e0e441cbfdd9
#
_entry.id   70599ad9613354763686e0e441cbfdd9
#
_cell.length_a   1.000
_cell.length_b   1.000
_cell.length_c   1.000
_cell.angle_alpha   90.00
_cell.angle_beta   90.00
_cell.angle_gamma   90.00
#
_symmetry.space_group_name_H-M   'P 1'
#
loop_
_entity.id
_entity.type
_entity.pdbx_description
1 polymer ?
#
loop_
_entity_poly.entity_id
_entity_poly.type
_entity_poly.pdbx_seq_one_letter_code
_entity_poly.pdbx_strand_id
1 'polypeptide(L)'
;MNKKIGLLNMYLSIILLPFLGAIVSGFFGRALGVKGSFILNVTCLLVTTLLAFVAFYEVALCKSTTSVELFSWVNSEILKVNWSFYFDELTVSMLIPVLIVSLLVHLYSVGYMGEDPHVQRFFSYISLFTWLMLILVTADNFLVMFVGLLILALYICIII
;
A
#
# COMPACT_ATOMS: atom_id res chain seq x y z
N MET A 1 3.71 -16.60 21.45
CA MET A 1 4.66 -16.29 20.35
C MET A 1 4.00 -16.33 18.99
N ASN A 2 3.21 -17.35 18.65
CA ASN A 2 2.54 -17.46 17.32
C ASN A 2 1.53 -16.34 16.99
N LYS A 3 0.81 -15.79 17.98
CA LYS A 3 -0.19 -14.73 17.74
C LYS A 3 0.45 -13.40 17.29
N LYS A 4 1.61 -13.04 17.85
CA LYS A 4 2.37 -11.84 17.43
C LYS A 4 2.91 -11.96 16.02
N ILE A 5 3.35 -13.14 15.60
CA ILE A 5 3.87 -13.39 14.25
C ILE A 5 2.74 -13.29 13.21
N GLY A 6 1.56 -13.84 13.53
CA GLY A 6 0.39 -13.74 12.64
C GLY A 6 -0.09 -12.30 12.44
N LEU A 7 -0.09 -11.49 13.49
CA LEU A 7 -0.43 -10.07 13.45
C LEU A 7 0.58 -9.27 12.62
N LEU A 8 1.88 -9.51 12.82
CA LEU A 8 2.94 -8.86 12.07
C LEU A 8 2.81 -9.14 10.56
N ASN A 9 2.51 -10.39 10.20
CA ASN A 9 2.29 -10.78 8.81
C ASN A 9 1.05 -10.11 8.21
N MET A 10 -0.01 -9.90 8.99
CA MET A 10 -1.22 -9.20 8.56
C MET A 10 -0.93 -7.73 8.21
N TYR A 11 -0.22 -7.01 9.09
CA TYR A 11 0.15 -5.61 8.84
C TYR A 11 1.08 -5.45 7.63
N LEU A 12 2.06 -6.35 7.49
CA LEU A 12 2.92 -6.38 6.30
C LEU A 12 2.13 -6.67 5.03
N SER A 13 1.14 -7.55 5.08
CA SER A 13 0.29 -7.88 3.92
C SER A 13 -0.48 -6.65 3.43
N ILE A 14 -0.97 -5.78 4.33
CA ILE A 14 -1.68 -4.55 3.97
C ILE A 14 -0.81 -3.68 3.06
N ILE A 15 0.50 -3.58 3.35
CA ILE A 15 1.42 -2.76 2.58
C ILE A 15 1.88 -3.48 1.30
N LEU A 16 2.17 -4.78 1.37
CA LEU A 16 2.77 -5.52 0.26
C LEU A 16 1.77 -5.92 -0.83
N LEU A 17 0.50 -6.15 -0.52
CA LEU A 17 -0.49 -6.59 -1.50
C LEU A 17 -0.65 -5.62 -2.69
N PRO A 18 -0.86 -4.31 -2.48
CA PRO A 18 -0.98 -3.37 -3.59
C PRO A 18 0.30 -3.28 -4.43
N PHE A 19 1.46 -3.43 -3.80
CA PHE A 19 2.75 -3.47 -4.48
C PHE A 19 2.88 -4.69 -5.41
N LEU A 20 2.51 -5.87 -4.91
CA LEU A 20 2.49 -7.09 -5.73
C LEU A 20 1.51 -6.95 -6.91
N GLY A 21 0.33 -6.38 -6.67
CA GLY A 21 -0.62 -6.06 -7.74
C GLY A 21 -0.01 -5.17 -8.81
N ALA A 22 0.68 -4.11 -8.42
CA ALA A 22 1.35 -3.17 -9.31
C ALA A 22 2.48 -3.83 -10.13
N ILE A 23 3.33 -4.65 -9.49
CA ILE A 23 4.43 -5.36 -10.17
C ILE A 23 3.87 -6.36 -11.19
N VAL A 24 2.94 -7.20 -10.77
CA VAL A 24 2.38 -8.24 -11.64
C VAL A 24 1.66 -7.64 -12.83
N SER A 25 0.86 -6.59 -12.64
CA SER A 25 0.19 -5.90 -13.74
C SER A 25 1.14 -5.12 -14.64
N GLY A 26 2.24 -4.57 -14.10
CA GLY A 26 3.25 -3.83 -14.87
C GLY A 26 4.14 -4.72 -15.74
N PHE A 27 4.71 -5.77 -15.16
CA PHE A 27 5.65 -6.65 -15.87
C PHE A 27 4.94 -7.76 -16.67
N PHE A 28 3.93 -8.38 -16.10
CA PHE A 28 3.20 -9.49 -16.69
C PHE A 28 1.86 -9.09 -17.32
N GLY A 29 1.56 -7.81 -17.43
CA GLY A 29 0.30 -7.30 -17.96
C GLY A 29 -0.03 -7.84 -19.36
N ARG A 30 0.98 -8.02 -20.23
CA ARG A 30 0.79 -8.58 -21.57
C ARG A 30 0.34 -10.05 -21.53
N ALA A 31 0.83 -10.84 -20.57
CA ALA A 31 0.45 -12.25 -20.43
C ALA A 31 -0.93 -12.41 -19.79
N LEU A 32 -1.29 -11.52 -18.83
CA LEU A 32 -2.57 -11.54 -18.13
C LEU A 32 -3.74 -11.01 -18.97
N GLY A 33 -3.44 -10.18 -19.97
CA GLY A 33 -4.47 -9.46 -20.73
C GLY A 33 -5.13 -8.33 -19.91
N VAL A 34 -6.03 -7.59 -20.56
CA VAL A 34 -6.71 -6.44 -19.93
C VAL A 34 -7.59 -6.86 -18.77
N LYS A 35 -8.41 -7.89 -18.97
CA LYS A 35 -9.34 -8.39 -17.94
C LYS A 35 -8.60 -8.99 -16.73
N GLY A 36 -7.49 -9.71 -16.98
CA GLY A 36 -6.70 -10.31 -15.90
C GLY A 36 -6.02 -9.27 -15.02
N SER A 37 -5.43 -8.23 -15.62
CA SER A 37 -4.76 -7.16 -14.87
C SER A 37 -5.72 -6.40 -13.95
N PHE A 38 -6.93 -6.08 -14.43
CA PHE A 38 -7.86 -5.36 -13.59
C PHE A 38 -8.43 -6.24 -12.46
N ILE A 39 -8.81 -7.50 -12.74
CA ILE A 39 -9.31 -8.41 -11.70
C ILE A 39 -8.26 -8.58 -10.61
N LEU A 40 -7.00 -8.76 -10.98
CA LEU A 40 -5.90 -8.92 -10.02
C LEU A 40 -5.74 -7.68 -9.14
N ASN A 41 -5.67 -6.48 -9.71
CA ASN A 41 -5.48 -5.26 -8.93
C ASN A 41 -6.68 -4.96 -8.02
N VAL A 42 -7.90 -5.11 -8.53
CA VAL A 42 -9.12 -4.89 -7.73
C VAL A 42 -9.23 -5.91 -6.61
N THR A 43 -8.94 -7.19 -6.85
CA THR A 43 -8.97 -8.22 -5.79
C THR A 43 -7.88 -7.99 -4.75
N CYS A 44 -6.66 -7.62 -5.14
CA CYS A 44 -5.60 -7.26 -4.20
C CYS A 44 -6.02 -6.09 -3.29
N LEU A 45 -6.58 -5.03 -3.88
CA LEU A 45 -7.06 -3.88 -3.12
C LEU A 45 -8.26 -4.20 -2.22
N LEU A 46 -9.18 -5.02 -2.70
CA LEU A 46 -10.32 -5.46 -1.90
C LEU A 46 -9.85 -6.24 -0.66
N VAL A 47 -8.92 -7.18 -0.84
CA VAL A 47 -8.34 -7.92 0.28
C VAL A 47 -7.60 -6.97 1.23
N THR A 48 -6.83 -6.01 0.71
CA THR A 48 -6.13 -5.01 1.52
C THR A 48 -7.10 -4.17 2.34
N THR A 49 -8.22 -3.72 1.76
CA THR A 49 -9.23 -2.94 2.48
C THR A 49 -9.90 -3.75 3.57
N LEU A 50 -10.20 -5.03 3.33
CA LEU A 50 -10.74 -5.91 4.37
C LEU A 50 -9.76 -6.10 5.52
N LEU A 51 -8.48 -6.30 5.23
CA LEU A 51 -7.43 -6.40 6.26
C LEU A 51 -7.28 -5.09 7.03
N ALA A 52 -7.42 -3.94 6.38
CA ALA A 52 -7.38 -2.64 7.04
C ALA A 52 -8.56 -2.44 8.01
N PHE A 53 -9.75 -2.94 7.70
CA PHE A 53 -10.87 -2.94 8.65
C PHE A 53 -10.60 -3.81 9.88
N VAL A 54 -9.96 -4.97 9.68
CA VAL A 54 -9.55 -5.82 10.82
C VAL A 54 -8.50 -5.10 11.67
N ALA A 55 -7.51 -4.47 11.03
CA ALA A 55 -6.49 -3.68 11.72
C ALA A 55 -7.11 -2.50 12.50
N PHE A 56 -8.11 -1.84 11.91
CA PHE A 56 -8.85 -0.78 12.60
C PHE A 56 -9.55 -1.30 13.85
N TYR A 57 -10.21 -2.45 13.76
CA TYR A 57 -10.86 -3.07 14.92
C TYR A 57 -9.84 -3.37 16.04
N GLU A 58 -8.67 -3.92 15.69
CA GLU A 58 -7.63 -4.27 16.68
C GLU A 58 -6.96 -3.05 17.30
N VAL A 59 -6.59 -2.06 16.49
CA VAL A 59 -5.81 -0.90 16.96
C VAL A 59 -6.73 0.15 17.59
N ALA A 60 -7.81 0.54 16.91
CA ALA A 60 -8.65 1.63 17.38
C ALA A 60 -9.58 1.22 18.53
N LEU A 61 -10.14 0.00 18.49
CA LEU A 61 -11.07 -0.47 19.52
C LEU A 61 -10.38 -1.21 20.66
N CYS A 62 -9.36 -2.05 20.38
CA CYS A 62 -8.62 -2.78 21.39
C CYS A 62 -7.38 -2.05 21.91
N LYS A 63 -7.07 -0.85 21.37
CA LYS A 63 -5.93 0.01 21.77
C LYS A 63 -4.57 -0.71 21.75
N SER A 64 -4.39 -1.61 20.78
CA SER A 64 -3.14 -2.36 20.60
C SER A 64 -2.29 -1.71 19.50
N THR A 65 -1.47 -0.73 19.87
CA THR A 65 -0.49 -0.16 18.93
C THR A 65 0.58 -1.18 18.59
N THR A 66 0.96 -1.26 17.30
CA THR A 66 1.99 -2.19 16.83
C THR A 66 3.00 -1.49 15.95
N SER A 67 4.28 -1.77 16.18
CA SER A 67 5.38 -1.35 15.33
C SER A 67 5.96 -2.55 14.59
N VAL A 68 6.15 -2.41 13.29
CA VAL A 68 6.74 -3.42 12.42
C VAL A 68 8.09 -2.91 11.95
N GLU A 69 9.17 -3.38 12.57
CA GLU A 69 10.53 -3.04 12.16
C GLU A 69 10.99 -4.00 11.08
N LEU A 70 11.48 -3.47 9.94
CA LEU A 70 11.97 -4.27 8.82
C LEU A 70 13.50 -4.43 8.91
N PHE A 71 14.23 -3.34 8.94
CA PHE A 71 15.69 -3.31 9.04
C PHE A 71 16.21 -1.96 9.54
N SER A 72 17.44 -1.95 10.06
CA SER A 72 18.14 -0.72 10.42
C SER A 72 18.72 -0.08 9.15
N TRP A 73 18.28 1.13 8.82
CA TRP A 73 18.73 1.85 7.63
C TRP A 73 19.98 2.68 7.88
N VAL A 74 19.93 3.54 8.89
CA VAL A 74 21.08 4.37 9.29
C VAL A 74 21.42 4.04 10.73
N ASN A 75 22.65 3.61 10.94
CA ASN A 75 23.15 3.26 12.28
C ASN A 75 24.51 3.95 12.50
N SER A 76 24.45 5.22 12.91
CA SER A 76 25.61 5.98 13.34
C SER A 76 25.52 6.26 14.85
N GLU A 77 26.63 6.68 15.46
CA GLU A 77 26.66 6.95 16.91
C GLU A 77 25.64 8.01 17.34
N ILE A 78 25.32 8.96 16.47
CA ILE A 78 24.43 10.10 16.76
C ILE A 78 23.00 9.85 16.24
N LEU A 79 22.84 9.12 15.13
CA LEU A 79 21.55 8.93 14.45
C LEU A 79 21.28 7.44 14.20
N LYS A 80 20.22 6.93 14.80
CA LYS A 80 19.72 5.57 14.56
C LYS A 80 18.35 5.66 13.95
N VAL A 81 18.22 5.27 12.68
CA VAL A 81 16.95 5.24 11.95
C VAL A 81 16.68 3.84 11.45
N ASN A 82 15.59 3.27 11.90
CA ASN A 82 15.08 1.98 11.43
C ASN A 82 14.03 2.23 10.37
N TRP A 83 13.98 1.36 9.37
CA TRP A 83 12.86 1.31 8.45
C TRP A 83 11.74 0.54 9.13
N SER A 84 10.78 1.26 9.69
CA SER A 84 9.68 0.72 10.48
C SER A 84 8.35 1.34 10.07
N PHE A 85 7.31 0.53 10.21
CA PHE A 85 5.93 0.98 10.04
C PHE A 85 5.24 1.00 11.39
N TYR A 86 4.54 2.08 11.68
CA TYR A 86 3.83 2.27 12.93
C TYR A 86 2.33 2.33 12.70
N PHE A 87 1.61 1.44 13.39
CA PHE A 87 0.16 1.37 13.34
C PHE A 87 -0.43 1.88 14.65
N ASP A 88 -0.81 3.14 14.65
CA ASP A 88 -1.49 3.83 15.73
C ASP A 88 -2.98 4.06 15.38
N GLU A 89 -3.78 4.50 16.32
CA GLU A 89 -5.20 4.81 16.11
C GLU A 89 -5.39 5.81 14.95
N LEU A 90 -4.52 6.81 14.86
CA LEU A 90 -4.53 7.82 13.80
C LEU A 90 -4.17 7.21 12.46
N THR A 91 -3.09 6.43 12.38
CA THR A 91 -2.63 5.76 11.16
C THR A 91 -3.71 4.86 10.58
N VAL A 92 -4.31 4.03 11.42
CA VAL A 92 -5.33 3.06 10.97
C VAL A 92 -6.62 3.77 10.55
N SER A 93 -7.00 4.87 11.21
CA SER A 93 -8.14 5.68 10.78
C SER A 93 -7.93 6.37 9.44
N MET A 94 -6.67 6.75 9.11
CA MET A 94 -6.30 7.32 7.81
C MET A 94 -6.20 6.26 6.70
N LEU A 95 -5.82 5.01 7.03
CA LEU A 95 -5.75 3.92 6.06
C LEU A 95 -7.09 3.60 5.41
N ILE A 96 -8.19 3.66 6.16
CA ILE A 96 -9.53 3.32 5.67
C ILE A 96 -9.95 4.23 4.50
N PRO A 97 -10.00 5.56 4.64
CA PRO A 97 -10.41 6.42 3.54
C PRO A 97 -9.46 6.33 2.34
N VAL A 98 -8.15 6.19 2.55
CA VAL A 98 -7.18 6.04 1.46
C VAL A 98 -7.48 4.77 0.64
N LEU A 99 -7.70 3.64 1.29
CA LEU A 99 -7.97 2.37 0.62
C LEU A 99 -9.34 2.33 -0.03
N ILE A 100 -10.39 2.90 0.61
CA ILE A 100 -11.74 2.96 0.02
C ILE A 100 -11.73 3.82 -1.23
N VAL A 101 -11.14 5.01 -1.18
CA VAL A 101 -11.05 5.89 -2.35
C VAL A 101 -10.26 5.22 -3.47
N SER A 102 -9.13 4.61 -3.16
CA SER A 102 -8.33 3.88 -4.15
C SER A 102 -9.12 2.74 -4.79
N LEU A 103 -9.84 1.95 -4.01
CA LEU A 103 -10.67 0.86 -4.51
C LEU A 103 -11.78 1.38 -5.44
N LEU A 104 -12.46 2.45 -5.06
CA LEU A 104 -13.50 3.08 -5.89
C LEU A 104 -12.92 3.62 -7.20
N VAL A 105 -11.75 4.26 -7.16
CA VAL A 105 -11.05 4.74 -8.35
C VAL A 105 -10.71 3.58 -9.29
N HIS A 106 -10.19 2.46 -8.76
CA HIS A 106 -9.91 1.27 -9.57
C HIS A 106 -11.17 0.71 -10.22
N LEU A 107 -12.27 0.60 -9.47
CA LEU A 107 -13.54 0.11 -10.00
C LEU A 107 -14.10 1.03 -11.10
N TYR A 108 -14.06 2.34 -10.88
CA TYR A 108 -14.50 3.32 -11.88
C TYR A 108 -13.64 3.27 -13.14
N SER A 109 -12.34 3.14 -12.98
CA SER A 109 -11.38 3.11 -14.09
C SER A 109 -11.55 1.90 -15.01
N VAL A 110 -12.13 0.81 -14.52
CA VAL A 110 -12.45 -0.37 -15.36
C VAL A 110 -13.43 -0.01 -16.50
N GLY A 111 -14.47 0.77 -16.18
CA GLY A 111 -15.43 1.21 -17.19
C GLY A 111 -14.89 2.32 -18.07
N TYR A 112 -14.12 3.25 -17.48
CA TYR A 112 -13.61 4.42 -18.18
C TYR A 112 -12.50 4.08 -19.19
N MET A 113 -11.55 3.20 -18.81
CA MET A 113 -10.38 2.86 -19.63
C MET A 113 -10.56 1.61 -20.48
N GLY A 114 -11.79 1.07 -20.60
CA GLY A 114 -12.04 -0.20 -21.27
C GLY A 114 -11.67 -0.24 -22.76
N GLU A 115 -11.62 0.89 -23.44
CA GLU A 115 -11.31 1.03 -24.86
C GLU A 115 -9.82 1.38 -25.13
N ASP A 116 -9.03 1.69 -24.09
CA ASP A 116 -7.63 2.08 -24.24
C ASP A 116 -6.70 0.88 -24.42
N PRO A 117 -5.71 0.97 -25.36
CA PRO A 117 -4.75 -0.11 -25.57
C PRO A 117 -3.74 -0.29 -24.42
N HIS A 118 -3.58 0.70 -23.54
CA HIS A 118 -2.56 0.73 -22.48
C HIS A 118 -3.13 0.60 -21.05
N VAL A 119 -4.33 0.05 -20.91
CA VAL A 119 -5.04 -0.14 -19.63
C VAL A 119 -4.17 -0.81 -18.54
N GLN A 120 -3.36 -1.80 -18.91
CA GLN A 120 -2.53 -2.56 -17.98
C GLN A 120 -1.49 -1.69 -17.26
N ARG A 121 -0.85 -0.77 -18.00
CA ARG A 121 0.10 0.19 -17.44
C ARG A 121 -0.59 1.16 -16.50
N PHE A 122 -1.76 1.63 -16.88
CA PHE A 122 -2.56 2.54 -16.08
C PHE A 122 -2.93 1.92 -14.72
N PHE A 123 -3.42 0.66 -14.71
CA PHE A 123 -3.73 -0.04 -13.45
C PHE A 123 -2.49 -0.28 -12.59
N SER A 124 -1.36 -0.61 -13.20
CA SER A 124 -0.08 -0.72 -12.47
C SER A 124 0.28 0.62 -11.81
N TYR A 125 0.09 1.72 -12.51
CA TYR A 125 0.40 3.04 -11.99
C TYR A 125 -0.49 3.43 -10.81
N ILE A 126 -1.79 3.26 -10.89
CA ILE A 126 -2.70 3.59 -9.78
C ILE A 126 -2.43 2.70 -8.56
N SER A 127 -2.15 1.41 -8.76
CA SER A 127 -1.81 0.49 -7.67
C SER A 127 -0.50 0.86 -6.99
N LEU A 128 0.51 1.29 -7.76
CA LEU A 128 1.79 1.74 -7.24
C LEU A 128 1.64 3.06 -6.47
N PHE A 129 0.82 3.99 -6.98
CA PHE A 129 0.47 5.21 -6.26
C PHE A 129 -0.18 4.90 -4.90
N THR A 130 -1.13 3.97 -4.87
CA THR A 130 -1.77 3.53 -3.62
C THR A 130 -0.75 2.97 -2.64
N TRP A 131 0.17 2.13 -3.11
CA TRP A 131 1.24 1.58 -2.28
C TRP A 131 2.13 2.66 -1.65
N LEU A 132 2.53 3.68 -2.44
CA LEU A 132 3.33 4.80 -1.94
C LEU A 132 2.58 5.63 -0.90
N MET A 133 1.28 5.84 -1.09
CA MET A 133 0.42 6.49 -0.09
C MET A 133 0.33 5.68 1.21
N LEU A 134 0.28 4.35 1.13
CA LEU A 134 0.29 3.50 2.31
C LEU A 134 1.62 3.61 3.08
N ILE A 135 2.76 3.60 2.39
CA ILE A 135 4.07 3.81 3.03
C ILE A 135 4.12 5.16 3.74
N LEU A 136 3.62 6.21 3.09
CA LEU A 136 3.64 7.55 3.66
C LEU A 136 2.80 7.64 4.94
N VAL A 137 1.60 7.05 4.93
CA VAL A 137 0.68 7.09 6.07
C VAL A 137 1.18 6.22 7.24
N THR A 138 1.83 5.09 6.95
CA THR A 138 2.31 4.15 7.99
C THR A 138 3.74 4.40 8.45
N ALA A 139 4.42 5.43 7.93
CA ALA A 139 5.79 5.75 8.28
C ALA A 139 5.94 6.08 9.77
N ASP A 140 6.85 5.39 10.45
CA ASP A 140 7.19 5.61 11.86
C ASP A 140 8.08 6.84 12.06
N ASN A 141 8.98 7.11 11.11
CA ASN A 141 9.97 8.17 11.19
C ASN A 141 9.78 9.21 10.08
N PHE A 142 10.09 10.48 10.39
CA PHE A 142 10.06 11.57 9.40
C PHE A 142 10.94 11.31 8.17
N LEU A 143 12.05 10.58 8.32
CA LEU A 143 12.92 10.22 7.20
C LEU A 143 12.23 9.22 6.24
N VAL A 144 11.58 8.20 6.76
CA VAL A 144 10.81 7.23 5.95
C VAL A 144 9.63 7.94 5.28
N MET A 145 8.94 8.82 6.01
CA MET A 145 7.85 9.64 5.47
C MET A 145 8.35 10.55 4.32
N PHE A 146 9.48 11.22 4.51
CA PHE A 146 10.08 12.09 3.51
C PHE A 146 10.49 11.33 2.24
N VAL A 147 11.08 10.15 2.38
CA VAL A 147 11.41 9.27 1.25
C VAL A 147 10.15 8.84 0.51
N GLY A 148 9.11 8.43 1.23
CA GLY A 148 7.81 8.08 0.64
C GLY A 148 7.23 9.24 -0.17
N LEU A 149 7.29 10.47 0.36
CA LEU A 149 6.82 11.68 -0.31
C LEU A 149 7.65 12.02 -1.54
N LEU A 150 8.99 11.91 -1.46
CA LEU A 150 9.87 12.14 -2.61
C LEU A 150 9.60 11.17 -3.74
N ILE A 151 9.49 9.87 -3.44
CA ILE A 151 9.22 8.84 -4.43
C ILE A 151 7.85 9.08 -5.07
N LEU A 152 6.84 9.45 -4.28
CA LEU A 152 5.50 9.78 -4.76
C LEU A 152 5.52 11.01 -5.68
N ALA A 153 6.25 12.07 -5.32
CA ALA A 153 6.39 13.27 -6.15
C ALA A 153 7.09 12.97 -7.48
N LEU A 154 8.20 12.22 -7.46
CA LEU A 154 8.90 11.78 -8.67
C LEU A 154 7.99 10.91 -9.55
N TYR A 155 7.19 10.05 -8.93
CA TYR A 155 6.26 9.17 -9.61
C TYR A 155 5.16 9.96 -10.35
N ILE A 156 4.58 10.98 -9.71
CA ILE A 156 3.61 11.89 -10.34
C ILE A 156 4.25 12.61 -11.53
N CYS A 157 5.49 13.10 -11.39
CA CYS A 157 6.23 13.74 -12.49
C CYS A 157 6.48 12.80 -13.68
N ILE A 158 6.63 11.49 -13.46
CA ILE A 158 6.84 10.52 -14.54
C ILE A 158 5.51 10.20 -15.27
N ILE A 159 4.38 10.30 -14.57
CA ILE A 159 3.05 10.03 -15.16
C ILE A 159 2.55 11.20 -16.02
N ILE A 160 2.84 12.45 -15.62
CA ILE A 160 2.47 13.67 -16.36
C ILE A 160 3.37 13.84 -17.56
#